data_0f4354bfa82fa1aa41bcddfa28a349a9
#
_entry.id   0f4354bfa82fa1aa41bcddfa28a349a9
#
_cell.length_a   1.000
_cell.length_b   1.000
_cell.length_c   1.000
_cell.angle_alpha   90.00
_cell.angle_beta   90.00
_cell.angle_gamma   90.00
#
_symmetry.space_group_name_H-M   'P 1'
#
loop_
_entity.id
_entity.type
_entity.pdbx_description
1 polymer ?
#
loop_
_entity_poly.entity_id
_entity_poly.type
_entity_poly.pdbx_seq_one_letter_code
_entity_poly.pdbx_strand_id
1 'polypeptide(L)'
;MNIGLHGEIFPKIDMVLSGINRGVNMGHDVHYSGTVGAARHGAIHKRLSLAVSSGNITKDYDYIREAEFVRKFINEYFSQLKIGTVYNMNIPSDFTSSTKNLRVTKLGKRTYEDTYSKKTLSEESPIST
;
A
#
# COMPACT_ATOMS: atom_id res chain seq x y z
N MET A 1 10.91 -7.75 -3.97
CA MET A 1 10.41 -8.48 -2.79
C MET A 1 11.13 -9.81 -2.56
N ASN A 2 11.26 -10.70 -3.55
CA ASN A 2 11.95 -11.99 -3.39
C ASN A 2 13.39 -11.87 -2.86
N ILE A 3 14.18 -10.96 -3.40
CA ILE A 3 15.57 -10.74 -2.96
C ILE A 3 15.60 -10.35 -1.47
N GLY A 4 14.70 -9.47 -1.04
CA GLY A 4 14.61 -9.07 0.37
C GLY A 4 14.21 -10.22 1.30
N LEU A 5 13.30 -11.10 0.86
CA LEU A 5 12.80 -12.20 1.69
C LEU A 5 13.73 -13.42 1.68
N HIS A 6 14.42 -13.70 0.58
CA HIS A 6 15.15 -14.96 0.36
C HIS A 6 16.62 -14.76 -0.03
N GLY A 7 17.07 -13.52 -0.24
CA GLY A 7 18.43 -13.23 -0.72
C GLY A 7 19.51 -13.21 0.36
N GLU A 8 19.23 -13.70 1.55
CA GLU A 8 20.17 -13.74 2.70
C GLU A 8 20.72 -12.36 3.11
N ILE A 9 20.09 -11.28 2.64
CA ILE A 9 20.48 -9.89 2.97
C ILE A 9 20.10 -9.57 4.42
N PHE A 10 18.96 -10.10 4.88
CA PHE A 10 18.44 -9.89 6.23
C PHE A 10 18.38 -11.21 6.99
N PRO A 11 18.87 -11.27 8.23
CA PRO A 11 18.92 -12.51 8.98
C PRO A 11 17.54 -13.05 9.36
N LYS A 12 16.57 -12.17 9.56
CA LYS A 12 15.19 -12.50 9.91
C LYS A 12 14.25 -11.37 9.51
N ILE A 13 13.13 -11.76 8.91
CA ILE A 13 12.05 -10.82 8.57
C ILE A 13 10.77 -11.31 9.25
N ASP A 14 10.24 -10.50 10.14
CA ASP A 14 8.99 -10.79 10.87
C ASP A 14 7.77 -10.20 10.16
N MET A 15 7.95 -9.10 9.47
CA MET A 15 6.85 -8.36 8.84
C MET A 15 7.27 -7.74 7.51
N VAL A 16 6.34 -7.73 6.57
CA VAL A 16 6.41 -6.91 5.34
C VAL A 16 5.47 -5.72 5.51
N LEU A 17 6.06 -4.53 5.56
CA LEU A 17 5.35 -3.26 5.56
C LEU A 17 5.57 -2.58 4.22
N SER A 18 4.50 -2.38 3.46
CA SER A 18 4.55 -1.79 2.12
C SER A 18 3.79 -0.48 2.07
N GLY A 19 4.43 0.55 1.60
CA GLY A 19 3.88 1.90 1.49
C GLY A 19 4.82 2.96 2.09
N ILE A 20 4.36 4.15 2.32
CA ILE A 20 2.98 4.64 2.22
C ILE A 20 2.68 5.02 0.78
N ASN A 21 1.62 4.43 0.21
CA ASN A 21 1.21 4.73 -1.15
C ASN A 21 0.50 6.09 -1.21
N ARG A 22 0.82 6.88 -2.21
CA ARG A 22 0.09 8.11 -2.53
C ARG A 22 -1.19 7.76 -3.27
N GLY A 23 -2.30 7.91 -2.59
CA GLY A 23 -3.61 7.49 -3.07
C GLY A 23 -4.08 6.18 -2.44
N VAL A 24 -5.37 6.07 -2.22
CA VAL A 24 -5.99 4.89 -1.60
C VAL A 24 -5.99 3.68 -2.54
N ASN A 25 -5.95 2.49 -1.95
CA ASN A 25 -6.14 1.22 -2.65
C ASN A 25 -7.41 0.55 -2.13
N MET A 26 -8.50 0.71 -2.86
CA MET A 26 -9.83 0.20 -2.49
C MET A 26 -10.48 -0.53 -3.66
N GLY A 27 -11.35 -1.50 -3.37
CA GLY A 27 -12.06 -2.25 -4.38
C GLY A 27 -11.09 -2.93 -5.37
N HIS A 28 -11.29 -2.75 -6.65
CA HIS A 28 -10.46 -3.36 -7.70
C HIS A 28 -9.02 -2.84 -7.74
N ASP A 29 -8.72 -1.67 -7.17
CA ASP A 29 -7.35 -1.14 -7.07
C ASP A 29 -6.39 -2.13 -6.42
N VAL A 30 -6.89 -2.90 -5.46
CA VAL A 30 -6.13 -3.91 -4.72
C VAL A 30 -5.46 -4.93 -5.65
N HIS A 31 -6.07 -5.23 -6.79
CA HIS A 31 -5.53 -6.20 -7.75
C HIS A 31 -4.39 -5.63 -8.61
N TYR A 32 -4.37 -4.33 -8.80
CA TYR A 32 -3.38 -3.64 -9.66
C TYR A 32 -2.28 -2.94 -8.87
N SER A 33 -2.44 -2.83 -7.55
CA SER A 33 -1.52 -2.10 -6.69
C SER A 33 -0.22 -2.86 -6.47
N GLY A 34 0.91 -2.22 -6.73
CA GLY A 34 2.23 -2.71 -6.35
C GLY A 34 2.41 -2.73 -4.82
N THR A 35 1.83 -1.76 -4.12
CA THR A 35 1.87 -1.66 -2.65
C THR A 35 1.17 -2.85 -2.00
N VAL A 36 -0.06 -3.15 -2.44
CA VAL A 36 -0.81 -4.31 -1.95
C VAL A 36 -0.16 -5.61 -2.43
N GLY A 37 0.35 -5.65 -3.65
CA GLY A 37 1.06 -6.79 -4.22
C GLY A 37 2.30 -7.18 -3.42
N ALA A 38 3.08 -6.22 -2.95
CA ALA A 38 4.23 -6.46 -2.09
C ALA A 38 3.83 -7.07 -0.74
N ALA A 39 2.79 -6.54 -0.10
CA ALA A 39 2.25 -7.12 1.14
C ALA A 39 1.70 -8.53 0.91
N ARG A 40 1.00 -8.74 -0.20
CA ARG A 40 0.49 -10.08 -0.58
C ARG A 40 1.62 -11.09 -0.74
N HIS A 41 2.71 -10.69 -1.37
CA HIS A 41 3.89 -11.53 -1.51
C HIS A 41 4.46 -11.93 -0.15
N GLY A 42 4.54 -10.99 0.80
CA GLY A 42 4.93 -11.29 2.18
C GLY A 42 4.01 -12.30 2.86
N ALA A 43 2.69 -12.15 2.70
CA ALA A 43 1.70 -13.06 3.28
C ALA A 43 1.81 -14.48 2.69
N ILE A 44 2.03 -14.61 1.37
CA ILE A 44 2.26 -15.89 0.71
C ILE A 44 3.50 -16.60 1.32
N HIS A 45 4.54 -15.85 1.65
CA HIS A 45 5.75 -16.34 2.28
C HIS A 45 5.69 -16.37 3.82
N LYS A 46 4.49 -16.45 4.38
CA LYS A 46 4.25 -16.64 5.82
C LYS A 46 4.87 -15.54 6.69
N ARG A 47 4.75 -14.30 6.26
CA ARG A 47 5.11 -13.11 7.05
C ARG A 47 3.85 -12.33 7.42
N LEU A 48 3.89 -11.61 8.53
CA LEU A 48 2.91 -10.56 8.79
C LEU A 48 3.01 -9.54 7.67
N SER A 49 1.90 -9.05 7.16
CA SER A 49 1.91 -8.22 5.96
C SER A 49 0.87 -7.11 6.01
N LEU A 50 1.36 -5.89 5.89
CA LEU A 50 0.54 -4.68 5.92
C LEU A 50 0.87 -3.80 4.72
N ALA A 51 -0.13 -3.48 3.91
CA ALA A 51 -0.09 -2.44 2.91
C ALA A 51 -0.71 -1.16 3.48
N VAL A 52 -0.07 -0.04 3.27
CA VAL A 52 -0.54 1.27 3.76
C VAL A 52 -0.67 2.24 2.60
N SER A 53 -1.79 2.91 2.54
CA SER A 53 -2.10 3.93 1.54
C SER A 53 -2.68 5.17 2.22
N SER A 54 -2.32 6.35 1.74
CA SER A 54 -2.86 7.62 2.20
C SER A 54 -3.80 8.23 1.18
N GLY A 55 -4.92 8.77 1.66
CA GLY A 55 -5.83 9.59 0.85
C GLY A 55 -5.27 10.98 0.55
N ASN A 56 -4.18 11.38 1.18
CA ASN A 56 -3.52 12.64 0.89
C ASN A 56 -2.66 12.50 -0.37
N ILE A 57 -3.07 13.19 -1.43
CA ILE A 57 -2.38 13.21 -2.72
C ILE A 57 -1.71 14.56 -3.02
N THR A 58 -1.62 15.45 -2.02
CA THR A 58 -0.96 16.74 -2.14
C THR A 58 0.49 16.55 -2.56
N LYS A 59 0.95 17.34 -3.53
CA LYS A 59 2.34 17.32 -3.98
C LYS A 59 3.28 17.66 -2.82
N ASP A 60 4.40 16.93 -2.74
CA ASP A 60 5.44 17.14 -1.72
C ASP A 60 4.98 16.92 -0.26
N TYR A 61 3.89 16.18 -0.06
CA TYR A 61 3.43 15.78 1.26
C TYR A 61 4.37 14.75 1.89
N ASP A 62 4.73 14.93 3.15
CA ASP A 62 5.80 14.15 3.80
C ASP A 62 5.35 12.83 4.46
N TYR A 63 4.06 12.59 4.61
CA TYR A 63 3.48 11.38 5.23
C TYR A 63 3.94 11.06 6.67
N ILE A 64 4.56 11.99 7.37
CA ILE A 64 5.07 11.75 8.75
C ILE A 64 3.93 11.37 9.69
N ARG A 65 2.80 12.04 9.60
CA ARG A 65 1.62 11.76 10.46
C ARG A 65 1.09 10.35 10.23
N GLU A 66 1.01 9.91 8.99
CA GLU A 66 0.59 8.57 8.61
C GLU A 66 1.60 7.52 9.09
N ALA A 67 2.89 7.78 8.95
CA ALA A 67 3.94 6.88 9.44
C ALA A 67 3.88 6.71 10.96
N GLU A 68 3.67 7.79 11.71
CA GLU A 68 3.48 7.73 13.16
C GLU A 68 2.22 6.95 13.55
N PHE A 69 1.12 7.14 12.83
CA PHE A 69 -0.10 6.38 13.04
C PHE A 69 0.12 4.88 12.80
N VAL A 70 0.78 4.51 11.71
CA VAL A 70 1.13 3.12 11.40
C VAL A 70 2.02 2.51 12.47
N ARG A 71 3.00 3.26 12.97
CA ARG A 71 3.87 2.82 14.07
C ARG A 71 3.06 2.52 15.33
N LYS A 72 2.12 3.40 15.70
CA LYS A 72 1.21 3.16 16.84
C LYS A 72 0.35 1.92 16.62
N PHE A 73 -0.23 1.79 15.43
CA PHE A 73 -1.04 0.62 15.07
C PHE A 73 -0.24 -0.68 15.21
N ILE A 74 0.97 -0.73 14.68
CA ILE A 74 1.81 -1.93 14.78
C ILE A 74 2.11 -2.24 16.24
N ASN A 75 2.48 -1.25 17.06
CA ASN A 75 2.78 -1.45 18.47
C ASN A 75 1.58 -1.97 19.27
N GLU A 76 0.37 -1.50 18.96
CA GLU A 76 -0.84 -1.90 19.67
C GLU A 76 -1.41 -3.24 19.21
N TYR A 77 -1.29 -3.57 17.92
CA TYR A 77 -2.01 -4.69 17.31
C TYR A 77 -1.13 -5.81 16.77
N PHE A 78 0.19 -5.69 16.83
CA PHE A 78 1.12 -6.67 16.26
C PHE A 78 0.80 -8.10 16.67
N SER A 79 0.54 -8.33 17.97
CA SER A 79 0.22 -9.66 18.49
C SER A 79 -1.13 -10.23 18.03
N GLN A 80 -2.00 -9.38 17.50
CA GLN A 80 -3.31 -9.75 16.99
C GLN A 80 -3.32 -9.99 15.47
N LEU A 81 -2.26 -9.57 14.78
CA LEU A 81 -2.13 -9.78 13.34
C LEU A 81 -1.84 -11.26 13.04
N LYS A 82 -2.42 -11.75 11.97
CA LYS A 82 -2.30 -13.16 11.58
C LYS A 82 -1.38 -13.31 10.38
N ILE A 83 -0.45 -14.26 10.48
CA ILE A 83 0.40 -14.67 9.36
C ILE A 83 -0.47 -15.22 8.23
N GLY A 84 -0.10 -14.94 6.99
CA GLY A 84 -0.83 -15.37 5.79
C GLY A 84 -2.04 -14.49 5.45
N THR A 85 -2.28 -13.45 6.23
CA THR A 85 -3.32 -12.44 5.96
C THR A 85 -2.68 -11.16 5.44
N VAL A 86 -3.24 -10.59 4.39
CA VAL A 86 -2.87 -9.26 3.90
C VAL A 86 -3.77 -8.23 4.57
N TYR A 87 -3.17 -7.38 5.35
CA TYR A 87 -3.86 -6.21 5.89
C TYR A 87 -3.65 -5.03 4.94
N ASN A 88 -4.75 -4.41 4.51
CA ASN A 88 -4.74 -3.26 3.62
C ASN A 88 -5.34 -2.06 4.35
N MET A 89 -4.48 -1.14 4.75
CA MET A 89 -4.85 0.06 5.49
C MET A 89 -4.95 1.25 4.54
N ASN A 90 -6.09 1.91 4.55
CA ASN A 90 -6.29 3.19 3.86
C ASN A 90 -6.52 4.27 4.90
N ILE A 91 -5.68 5.29 4.90
CA ILE A 91 -5.72 6.40 5.84
C ILE A 91 -6.34 7.61 5.11
N PRO A 92 -7.53 8.08 5.51
CA PRO A 92 -8.14 9.26 4.91
C PRO A 92 -7.27 10.51 5.08
N SER A 93 -7.40 11.49 4.20
CA SER A 93 -6.64 12.75 4.29
C SER A 93 -6.95 13.56 5.55
N ASP A 94 -8.15 13.39 6.10
CA ASP A 94 -8.67 14.07 7.30
C ASP A 94 -8.61 13.18 8.55
N PHE A 95 -7.80 12.11 8.57
CA PHE A 95 -7.75 11.17 9.68
C PHE A 95 -7.29 11.83 10.99
N THR A 96 -7.76 11.27 12.09
CA THR A 96 -7.27 11.59 13.43
C THR A 96 -6.19 10.59 13.85
N SER A 97 -5.24 11.02 14.66
CA SER A 97 -4.11 10.15 15.09
C SER A 97 -4.49 9.09 16.13
N SER A 98 -5.80 8.89 16.38
CA SER A 98 -6.29 7.88 17.32
C SER A 98 -6.58 6.55 16.63
N THR A 99 -5.94 5.49 17.09
CA THR A 99 -6.20 4.12 16.63
C THR A 99 -7.62 3.62 17.01
N LYS A 100 -8.31 4.30 17.92
CA LYS A 100 -9.70 4.00 18.28
C LYS A 100 -10.69 4.23 17.13
N ASN A 101 -10.31 5.01 16.13
CA ASN A 101 -11.13 5.28 14.94
C ASN A 101 -10.94 4.29 13.81
N LEU A 102 -10.13 3.26 14.00
CA LEU A 102 -9.97 2.18 13.02
C LEU A 102 -11.29 1.48 12.74
N ARG A 103 -11.53 1.20 11.48
CA ARG A 103 -12.70 0.46 11.00
C ARG A 103 -12.23 -0.74 10.19
N VAL A 104 -12.73 -1.91 10.53
CA VAL A 104 -12.58 -3.10 9.68
C VAL A 104 -13.68 -3.06 8.64
N THR A 105 -13.31 -3.14 7.37
CA THR A 105 -14.24 -3.02 6.24
C THR A 105 -14.17 -4.26 5.36
N LYS A 106 -15.11 -4.38 4.45
CA LYS A 106 -15.08 -5.38 3.38
C LYS A 106 -14.55 -4.74 2.10
N LEU A 107 -13.87 -5.53 1.27
CA LEU A 107 -13.46 -5.10 -0.05
C LEU A 107 -14.69 -4.81 -0.90
N GLY A 108 -14.82 -3.56 -1.33
CA GLY A 108 -15.91 -3.11 -2.19
C GLY A 108 -15.61 -3.33 -3.68
N LYS A 109 -16.47 -2.78 -4.50
CA LYS A 109 -16.25 -2.66 -5.95
C LYS A 109 -15.91 -1.22 -6.28
N ARG A 110 -14.90 -1.02 -7.11
CA ARG A 110 -14.54 0.27 -7.68
C ARG A 110 -14.32 0.06 -9.17
N THR A 111 -15.24 0.56 -9.97
CA THR A 111 -15.18 0.48 -11.43
C THR A 111 -14.73 1.82 -11.98
N TYR A 112 -13.84 1.78 -12.96
CA TYR A 112 -13.43 2.94 -13.75
C TYR A 112 -13.99 2.78 -15.16
N GLU A 113 -14.56 3.84 -15.70
CA GLU A 113 -14.88 3.92 -17.13
C GLU A 113 -13.69 4.58 -17.82
N ASP A 114 -12.78 3.74 -18.28
CA ASP A 114 -11.59 4.21 -18.98
C ASP A 114 -11.94 4.52 -20.43
N THR A 115 -11.60 5.71 -20.88
CA THR A 115 -11.68 6.09 -22.29
C THR A 115 -10.28 6.17 -22.87
N TYR A 116 -10.07 5.56 -24.01
CA TYR A 116 -8.79 5.54 -24.70
C TYR A 116 -8.86 6.40 -25.97
N SER A 117 -7.92 7.29 -26.15
CA SER A 117 -7.74 8.02 -27.38
C SER A 117 -6.42 7.65 -28.05
N LYS A 118 -6.48 7.32 -29.34
CA LYS A 118 -5.27 7.08 -30.13
C LYS A 118 -4.64 8.42 -30.49
N LYS A 119 -3.42 8.65 -30.00
CA LYS A 119 -2.62 9.79 -30.39
C LYS A 119 -1.52 9.31 -31.38
N THR A 120 -1.56 9.80 -32.61
CA THR A 120 -0.48 9.53 -33.57
C THR A 120 0.69 10.44 -33.23
N LEU A 121 1.85 9.88 -32.92
CA LEU A 121 3.09 10.63 -32.80
C LEU A 121 3.51 11.02 -34.21
N SER A 122 3.67 12.33 -34.48
CA SER A 122 4.32 12.79 -35.68
C SER A 122 5.80 12.40 -35.61
N GLU A 123 6.40 12.00 -36.72
CA GLU A 123 7.80 11.52 -36.82
C GLU A 123 8.85 12.57 -36.40
N GLU A 124 8.45 13.78 -36.02
CA GLU A 124 9.34 14.91 -35.71
C GLU A 124 9.58 15.19 -34.23
N SER A 125 9.09 14.36 -33.32
CA SER A 125 9.38 14.54 -31.89
C SER A 125 10.54 13.64 -31.47
N PRO A 126 11.76 14.18 -31.23
CA PRO A 126 12.84 13.37 -30.69
C PRO A 126 12.44 12.88 -29.31
N ILE A 127 12.60 11.58 -29.09
CA ILE A 127 12.50 10.97 -27.77
C ILE A 127 13.62 11.59 -26.94
N SER A 128 13.30 12.47 -26.00
CA SER A 128 14.27 12.95 -25.03
C SER A 128 14.59 11.80 -24.09
N THR A 129 15.81 11.32 -24.21
CA THR A 129 16.42 10.36 -23.25
C THR A 129 16.72 11.04 -21.94
#